data_0a6907007d62274ce5f0eaaf45775061
#
_entry.id   0a6907007d62274ce5f0eaaf45775061
#
_cell.length_a   1.000
_cell.length_b   1.000
_cell.length_c   1.000
_cell.angle_alpha   90.00
_cell.angle_beta   90.00
_cell.angle_gamma   90.00
#
_symmetry.space_group_name_H-M   'P 1'
#
loop_
_entity.id
_entity.type
_entity.pdbx_description
1 polymer ?
#
loop_
_entity_poly.entity_id
_entity_poly.type
_entity_poly.pdbx_seq_one_letter_code
_entity_poly.pdbx_strand_id
1 'polypeptide(L)'
;MIKGGRALNIVPAECEFDFEVRALPGFDANRVADELQTYAQAELLPKMRAVKSDTDIRLEPLSAYPALATPPDSEAARLLALLSGSAEFGTVAFYTEGGLFDQAGIPTIVCGPGSMDQGHKPDEFVTVEQLRDCDAMLAQLADYLSTPA
;
A
#
# COMPACT_ATOMS: atom_id res chain seq x y z
N MET A 1 3.31 5.86 -13.80
CA MET A 1 3.12 6.73 -14.99
C MET A 1 4.49 7.02 -15.59
N ILE A 2 4.55 7.48 -16.85
CA ILE A 2 5.81 7.92 -17.48
C ILE A 2 5.55 9.23 -18.22
N LYS A 3 6.46 10.20 -18.09
CA LYS A 3 6.45 11.49 -18.78
C LYS A 3 7.83 11.74 -19.37
N GLY A 4 7.90 12.04 -20.67
CA GLY A 4 9.16 12.34 -21.35
C GLY A 4 8.92 12.95 -22.72
N GLY A 5 9.76 13.94 -23.08
CA GLY A 5 9.69 14.61 -24.36
C GLY A 5 8.63 15.69 -24.49
N ARG A 6 8.81 16.54 -25.51
CA ARG A 6 7.90 17.65 -25.83
C ARG A 6 7.41 17.58 -27.28
N ALA A 7 8.14 16.94 -28.17
CA ALA A 7 7.80 16.78 -29.58
C ALA A 7 8.45 15.53 -30.16
N LEU A 8 7.86 14.99 -31.21
CA LEU A 8 8.25 13.72 -31.84
C LEU A 8 9.67 13.73 -32.44
N ASN A 9 10.15 14.89 -32.82
CA ASN A 9 11.44 15.10 -33.48
C ASN A 9 12.53 15.71 -32.57
N ILE A 10 12.29 15.77 -31.26
CA ILE A 10 13.22 16.33 -30.28
C ILE A 10 13.58 15.22 -29.27
N VAL A 11 14.87 14.98 -29.08
CA VAL A 11 15.36 14.09 -28.01
C VAL A 11 14.95 14.67 -26.65
N PRO A 12 14.28 13.90 -25.78
CA PRO A 12 13.88 14.35 -24.46
C PRO A 12 15.07 14.81 -23.62
N ALA A 13 14.95 15.98 -23.00
CA ALA A 13 15.91 16.44 -22.01
C ALA A 13 15.67 15.80 -20.64
N GLU A 14 14.43 15.43 -20.37
CA GLU A 14 14.00 14.85 -19.11
C GLU A 14 13.03 13.69 -19.37
N CYS A 15 13.12 12.66 -18.53
CA CYS A 15 12.15 11.59 -18.47
C CYS A 15 11.92 11.23 -16.99
N GLU A 16 10.67 11.25 -16.59
CA GLU A 16 10.22 10.91 -15.25
C GLU A 16 9.26 9.74 -15.32
N PHE A 17 9.36 8.79 -14.41
CA PHE A 17 8.37 7.74 -14.25
C PHE A 17 8.22 7.34 -12.78
N ASP A 18 6.97 7.04 -12.42
CA ASP A 18 6.63 6.52 -11.11
C ASP A 18 6.55 4.99 -11.18
N PHE A 19 7.07 4.35 -10.15
CA PHE A 19 6.88 2.92 -9.91
C PHE A 19 6.57 2.67 -8.44
N GLU A 20 6.01 1.51 -8.12
CA GLU A 20 5.77 1.09 -6.75
C GLU A 20 6.29 -0.33 -6.52
N VAL A 21 6.66 -0.62 -5.28
CA VAL A 21 7.04 -1.95 -4.81
C VAL A 21 6.00 -2.38 -3.77
N ARG A 22 5.23 -3.42 -4.08
CA ARG A 22 4.28 -4.03 -3.13
C ARG A 22 4.99 -5.12 -2.36
N ALA A 23 5.59 -4.72 -1.25
CA ALA A 23 6.35 -5.62 -0.39
C ALA A 23 5.44 -6.60 0.35
N LEU A 24 5.85 -7.86 0.42
CA LEU A 24 5.26 -8.82 1.34
C LEU A 24 5.74 -8.57 2.77
N PRO A 25 5.01 -9.04 3.79
CA PRO A 25 5.47 -8.98 5.17
C PRO A 25 6.89 -9.53 5.34
N GLY A 26 7.73 -8.79 6.05
CA GLY A 26 9.14 -9.16 6.26
C GLY A 26 10.09 -8.81 5.11
N PHE A 27 9.60 -8.31 3.98
CA PHE A 27 10.45 -7.82 2.89
C PHE A 27 10.70 -6.31 3.03
N ASP A 28 11.96 -5.93 3.02
CA ASP A 28 12.36 -4.52 3.03
C ASP A 28 12.35 -3.94 1.59
N ALA A 29 11.34 -3.14 1.28
CA ALA A 29 11.21 -2.50 -0.02
C ALA A 29 12.31 -1.46 -0.31
N ASN A 30 12.97 -0.91 0.73
CA ASN A 30 14.06 0.04 0.54
C ASN A 30 15.25 -0.59 -0.19
N ARG A 31 15.47 -1.91 0.00
CA ARG A 31 16.51 -2.63 -0.74
C ARG A 31 16.36 -2.51 -2.26
N VAL A 32 15.14 -2.51 -2.76
CA VAL A 32 14.90 -2.34 -4.21
C VAL A 32 15.29 -0.94 -4.66
N ALA A 33 14.93 0.08 -3.88
CA ALA A 33 15.32 1.46 -4.15
C ALA A 33 16.85 1.64 -4.12
N ASP A 34 17.52 1.06 -3.10
CA ASP A 34 18.98 1.12 -2.96
C ASP A 34 19.71 0.40 -4.11
N GLU A 35 19.21 -0.76 -4.52
CA GLU A 35 19.76 -1.51 -5.66
C GLU A 35 19.60 -0.73 -6.96
N LEU A 36 18.44 -0.13 -7.21
CA LEU A 36 18.18 0.71 -8.38
C LEU A 36 19.07 1.95 -8.36
N GLN A 37 19.18 2.63 -7.23
CA GLN A 37 20.06 3.80 -7.09
C GLN A 37 21.52 3.43 -7.33
N THR A 38 21.98 2.33 -6.77
CA THR A 38 23.34 1.82 -6.95
C THR A 38 23.62 1.52 -8.42
N TYR A 39 22.71 0.80 -9.09
CA TYR A 39 22.84 0.49 -10.51
C TYR A 39 22.86 1.76 -11.38
N ALA A 40 21.95 2.70 -11.10
CA ALA A 40 21.88 3.96 -11.82
C ALA A 40 23.19 4.76 -11.70
N GLN A 41 23.76 4.84 -10.51
CA GLN A 41 25.00 5.57 -10.26
C GLN A 41 26.24 4.87 -10.83
N ALA A 42 26.33 3.55 -10.75
CA ALA A 42 27.49 2.80 -11.17
C ALA A 42 27.52 2.51 -12.67
N GLU A 43 26.37 2.20 -13.27
CA GLU A 43 26.30 1.67 -14.63
C GLU A 43 25.71 2.65 -15.64
N LEU A 44 24.74 3.45 -15.27
CA LEU A 44 24.04 4.33 -16.23
C LEU A 44 24.63 5.73 -16.27
N LEU A 45 24.77 6.34 -15.12
CA LEU A 45 25.18 7.74 -15.01
C LEU A 45 26.58 8.03 -15.63
N PRO A 46 27.61 7.17 -15.49
CA PRO A 46 28.88 7.38 -16.15
C PRO A 46 28.78 7.41 -17.68
N LYS A 47 27.95 6.54 -18.26
CA LYS A 47 27.70 6.50 -19.71
C LYS A 47 26.98 7.74 -20.20
N MET A 48 26.01 8.23 -19.44
CA MET A 48 25.30 9.46 -19.75
C MET A 48 26.22 10.69 -19.66
N ARG A 49 27.02 10.78 -18.60
CA ARG A 49 27.95 11.90 -18.37
C ARG A 49 29.10 11.94 -19.36
N ALA A 50 29.46 10.81 -19.97
CA ALA A 50 30.42 10.78 -21.06
C ALA A 50 29.91 11.52 -22.32
N VAL A 51 28.59 11.62 -22.50
CA VAL A 51 27.95 12.35 -23.62
C VAL A 51 27.60 13.77 -23.19
N LYS A 52 27.05 13.95 -22.00
CA LYS A 52 26.63 15.24 -21.45
C LYS A 52 26.91 15.27 -19.95
N SER A 53 27.92 16.06 -19.56
CA SER A 53 28.52 16.03 -18.22
C SER A 53 27.59 16.45 -17.08
N ASP A 54 26.55 17.23 -17.38
CA ASP A 54 25.56 17.74 -16.42
C ASP A 54 24.30 16.87 -16.31
N THR A 55 24.32 15.64 -16.82
CA THR A 55 23.23 14.69 -16.64
C THR A 55 23.19 14.10 -15.23
N ASP A 56 21.96 13.80 -14.76
CA ASP A 56 21.73 13.19 -13.46
C ASP A 56 20.60 12.16 -13.52
N ILE A 57 20.59 11.25 -12.56
CA ILE A 57 19.51 10.30 -12.29
C ILE A 57 19.15 10.44 -10.81
N ARG A 58 17.91 10.78 -10.53
CA ARG A 58 17.38 10.94 -9.18
C ARG A 58 16.30 9.92 -8.93
N LEU A 59 16.32 9.35 -7.74
CA LEU A 59 15.27 8.51 -7.21
C LEU A 59 14.70 9.20 -5.97
N GLU A 60 13.42 9.52 -5.97
CA GLU A 60 12.76 10.24 -4.89
C GLU A 60 11.62 9.38 -4.33
N PRO A 61 11.66 8.99 -3.03
CA PRO A 61 10.57 8.26 -2.43
C PRO A 61 9.35 9.19 -2.28
N LEU A 62 8.19 8.76 -2.80
CA LEU A 62 6.94 9.49 -2.70
C LEU A 62 6.17 9.11 -1.43
N SER A 63 6.13 7.81 -1.11
CA SER A 63 5.48 7.30 0.08
C SER A 63 6.02 5.90 0.42
N ALA A 64 5.93 5.51 1.68
CA ALA A 64 6.27 4.18 2.13
C ALA A 64 5.28 3.73 3.22
N TYR A 65 4.64 2.59 2.98
CA TYR A 65 3.74 1.95 3.92
C TYR A 65 4.23 0.52 4.16
N PRO A 66 4.44 0.12 5.43
CA PRO A 66 4.80 -1.25 5.75
C PRO A 66 3.65 -2.20 5.44
N ALA A 67 3.98 -3.44 5.07
CA ALA A 67 2.98 -4.47 4.92
C ALA A 67 2.36 -4.82 6.28
N LEU A 68 1.05 -5.02 6.31
CA LEU A 68 0.33 -5.48 7.51
C LEU A 68 0.39 -7.02 7.56
N ALA A 69 0.80 -7.55 8.71
CA ALA A 69 0.97 -8.99 8.94
C ALA A 69 0.39 -9.44 10.29
N THR A 70 -0.77 -8.96 10.63
CA THR A 70 -1.42 -9.27 11.90
C THR A 70 -1.72 -10.77 12.02
N PRO A 71 -1.26 -11.45 13.09
CA PRO A 71 -1.56 -12.85 13.31
C PRO A 71 -3.06 -13.12 13.45
N PRO A 72 -3.57 -14.24 12.90
CA PRO A 72 -5.00 -14.58 12.99
C PRO A 72 -5.49 -14.80 14.43
N ASP A 73 -4.59 -15.06 15.35
CA ASP A 73 -4.86 -15.25 16.77
C ASP A 73 -4.61 -13.99 17.62
N SER A 74 -4.39 -12.84 16.98
CA SER A 74 -4.26 -11.55 17.66
C SER A 74 -5.55 -11.12 18.35
N GLU A 75 -5.44 -10.17 19.28
CA GLU A 75 -6.60 -9.60 19.95
C GLU A 75 -7.55 -8.90 18.96
N ALA A 76 -7.00 -8.16 18.01
CA ALA A 76 -7.78 -7.50 16.96
C ALA A 76 -8.54 -8.53 16.09
N ALA A 77 -7.90 -9.65 15.73
CA ALA A 77 -8.54 -10.70 14.96
C ALA A 77 -9.70 -11.36 15.72
N ARG A 78 -9.50 -11.66 17.02
CA ARG A 78 -10.56 -12.24 17.86
C ARG A 78 -11.73 -11.29 18.04
N LEU A 79 -11.46 -10.02 18.29
CA LEU A 79 -12.51 -9.00 18.42
C LEU A 79 -13.30 -8.88 17.11
N LEU A 80 -12.60 -8.78 15.96
CA LEU A 80 -13.28 -8.68 14.68
C LEU A 80 -14.12 -9.92 14.38
N ALA A 81 -13.61 -11.12 14.66
CA ALA A 81 -14.38 -12.35 14.49
C ALA A 81 -15.67 -12.36 15.34
N LEU A 82 -15.60 -11.83 16.56
CA LEU A 82 -16.78 -11.67 17.43
C LEU A 82 -17.81 -10.71 16.83
N LEU A 83 -17.34 -9.56 16.31
CA LEU A 83 -18.22 -8.50 15.81
C LEU A 83 -18.81 -8.81 14.43
N SER A 84 -18.04 -9.44 13.56
CA SER A 84 -18.45 -9.77 12.18
C SER A 84 -19.17 -11.11 12.07
N GLY A 85 -19.07 -11.97 13.09
CA GLY A 85 -19.57 -13.34 13.05
C GLY A 85 -18.74 -14.27 12.13
N SER A 86 -17.59 -13.83 11.64
CA SER A 86 -16.70 -14.62 10.77
C SER A 86 -15.27 -14.59 11.29
N ALA A 87 -14.63 -15.73 11.30
CA ALA A 87 -13.21 -15.88 11.60
C ALA A 87 -12.36 -16.13 10.34
N GLU A 88 -12.92 -15.84 9.17
CA GLU A 88 -12.20 -15.95 7.91
C GLU A 88 -11.42 -14.65 7.63
N PHE A 89 -10.12 -14.78 7.49
CA PHE A 89 -9.22 -13.68 7.16
C PHE A 89 -8.56 -13.95 5.82
N GLY A 90 -8.49 -12.92 4.99
CA GLY A 90 -7.82 -12.95 3.71
C GLY A 90 -6.60 -12.03 3.69
N THR A 91 -5.91 -12.04 2.56
CA THR A 91 -4.86 -11.08 2.25
C THR A 91 -5.28 -10.26 1.05
N VAL A 92 -4.87 -9.00 1.03
CA VAL A 92 -5.16 -8.07 -0.06
C VAL A 92 -3.86 -7.47 -0.59
N ALA A 93 -3.86 -7.14 -1.88
CA ALA A 93 -2.69 -6.60 -2.56
C ALA A 93 -2.74 -5.06 -2.64
N PHE A 94 -3.25 -4.40 -1.60
CA PHE A 94 -3.22 -2.94 -1.49
C PHE A 94 -2.63 -2.52 -0.14
N TYR A 95 -2.14 -1.30 -0.07
CA TYR A 95 -1.59 -0.72 1.14
C TYR A 95 -2.65 0.06 1.90
N THR A 96 -2.51 0.04 3.22
CA THR A 96 -3.26 0.87 4.16
C THR A 96 -2.32 1.36 5.25
N GLU A 97 -2.75 2.33 6.02
CA GLU A 97 -2.05 2.78 7.22
C GLU A 97 -1.99 1.71 8.32
N GLY A 98 -2.71 0.60 8.16
CA GLY A 98 -2.73 -0.51 9.11
C GLY A 98 -1.35 -1.03 9.47
N GLY A 99 -0.43 -1.10 8.50
CA GLY A 99 0.95 -1.48 8.76
C GLY A 99 1.71 -0.50 9.65
N LEU A 100 1.38 0.78 9.66
CA LEU A 100 1.97 1.79 10.55
C LEU A 100 1.50 1.59 12.00
N PHE A 101 0.23 1.29 12.18
CA PHE A 101 -0.31 0.95 13.52
C PHE A 101 0.29 -0.33 14.07
N ASP A 102 0.43 -1.36 13.23
CA ASP A 102 1.04 -2.63 13.60
C ASP A 102 2.50 -2.44 14.03
N GLN A 103 3.30 -1.65 13.28
CA GLN A 103 4.66 -1.28 13.67
C GLN A 103 4.73 -0.49 14.98
N ALA A 104 3.70 0.27 15.31
CA ALA A 104 3.59 0.96 16.59
C ALA A 104 3.18 0.04 17.76
N GLY A 105 3.02 -1.26 17.51
CA GLY A 105 2.63 -2.26 18.49
C GLY A 105 1.13 -2.32 18.74
N ILE A 106 0.32 -1.75 17.84
CA ILE A 106 -1.15 -1.79 17.91
C ILE A 106 -1.63 -2.91 16.97
N PRO A 107 -2.12 -4.05 17.49
CA PRO A 107 -2.67 -5.12 16.66
C PRO A 107 -3.79 -4.58 15.76
N THR A 108 -3.60 -4.70 14.45
CA THR A 108 -4.45 -4.01 13.48
C THR A 108 -5.00 -4.99 12.45
N ILE A 109 -6.28 -4.85 12.14
CA ILE A 109 -6.95 -5.56 11.04
C ILE A 109 -7.73 -4.55 10.21
N VAL A 110 -7.73 -4.75 8.90
CA VAL A 110 -8.54 -3.95 7.97
C VAL A 110 -9.87 -4.65 7.77
N CYS A 111 -10.96 -3.94 8.05
CA CYS A 111 -12.31 -4.39 7.80
C CYS A 111 -13.18 -3.21 7.38
N GLY A 112 -14.09 -3.45 6.46
CA GLY A 112 -15.03 -2.43 5.99
C GLY A 112 -16.02 -3.00 4.99
N PRO A 113 -17.01 -2.19 4.57
CA PRO A 113 -17.96 -2.61 3.56
C PRO A 113 -17.30 -2.71 2.18
N GLY A 114 -17.83 -3.56 1.33
CA GLY A 114 -17.35 -3.74 -0.03
C GLY A 114 -16.68 -5.09 -0.27
N SER A 115 -16.19 -5.27 -1.49
CA SER A 115 -15.45 -6.44 -1.92
C SER A 115 -14.36 -6.03 -2.90
N MET A 116 -13.19 -6.65 -2.80
CA MET A 116 -12.12 -6.46 -3.79
C MET A 116 -12.49 -6.96 -5.19
N ASP A 117 -13.54 -7.77 -5.32
CA ASP A 117 -14.11 -8.12 -6.63
C ASP A 117 -14.73 -6.91 -7.33
N GLN A 118 -15.13 -5.90 -6.58
CA GLN A 118 -15.72 -4.64 -7.05
C GLN A 118 -14.72 -3.48 -7.01
N GLY A 119 -13.73 -3.56 -6.14
CA GLY A 119 -12.73 -2.51 -5.93
C GLY A 119 -11.70 -2.40 -7.05
N HIS A 120 -11.12 -1.21 -7.22
CA HIS A 120 -10.09 -0.88 -8.20
C HIS A 120 -10.49 -1.15 -9.66
N LYS A 121 -11.78 -1.05 -9.95
CA LYS A 121 -12.35 -1.25 -11.30
C LYS A 121 -13.10 0.00 -11.75
N PRO A 122 -13.27 0.20 -13.06
CA PRO A 122 -14.25 1.18 -13.55
C PRO A 122 -15.63 0.88 -12.95
N ASP A 123 -16.34 1.93 -12.56
CA ASP A 123 -17.67 1.84 -11.93
C ASP A 123 -17.68 1.06 -10.59
N GLU A 124 -16.58 1.18 -9.83
CA GLU A 124 -16.48 0.63 -8.47
C GLU A 124 -17.68 1.05 -7.62
N PHE A 125 -18.24 0.09 -6.90
CA PHE A 125 -19.41 0.31 -6.05
C PHE A 125 -19.36 -0.49 -4.75
N VAL A 126 -20.16 -0.05 -3.78
CA VAL A 126 -20.51 -0.79 -2.58
C VAL A 126 -22.03 -0.96 -2.54
N THR A 127 -22.52 -2.12 -2.11
CA THR A 127 -23.96 -2.33 -2.00
C THR A 127 -24.52 -1.71 -0.74
N VAL A 128 -25.83 -1.36 -0.75
CA VAL A 128 -26.53 -0.87 0.45
C VAL A 128 -26.57 -1.93 1.55
N GLU A 129 -26.58 -3.21 1.19
CA GLU A 129 -26.52 -4.32 2.15
C GLU A 129 -25.17 -4.35 2.86
N GLN A 130 -24.06 -4.27 2.13
CA GLN A 130 -22.73 -4.20 2.74
C GLN A 130 -22.54 -3.00 3.68
N LEU A 131 -23.15 -1.85 3.36
CA LEU A 131 -23.16 -0.69 4.26
C LEU A 131 -23.94 -0.98 5.54
N ARG A 132 -25.12 -1.61 5.42
CA ARG A 132 -25.93 -1.98 6.60
C ARG A 132 -25.22 -2.99 7.51
N ASP A 133 -24.53 -3.96 6.92
CA ASP A 133 -23.76 -4.95 7.69
C ASP A 133 -22.60 -4.27 8.45
N CYS A 134 -21.94 -3.31 7.80
CA CYS A 134 -20.91 -2.50 8.44
C CYS A 134 -21.49 -1.66 9.60
N ASP A 135 -22.62 -1.00 9.41
CA ASP A 135 -23.29 -0.22 10.45
C ASP A 135 -23.69 -1.12 11.65
N ALA A 136 -24.19 -2.32 11.37
CA ALA A 136 -24.55 -3.28 12.41
C ALA A 136 -23.31 -3.75 13.21
N MET A 137 -22.21 -4.01 12.54
CA MET A 137 -20.93 -4.36 13.19
C MET A 137 -20.41 -3.20 14.05
N LEU A 138 -20.47 -1.96 13.57
CA LEU A 138 -20.06 -0.78 14.35
C LEU A 138 -20.95 -0.55 15.58
N ALA A 139 -22.26 -0.81 15.48
CA ALA A 139 -23.15 -0.77 16.62
C ALA A 139 -22.78 -1.82 17.69
N GLN A 140 -22.45 -3.04 17.26
CA GLN A 140 -21.96 -4.09 18.18
C GLN A 140 -20.63 -3.69 18.84
N LEU A 141 -19.73 -3.05 18.11
CA LEU A 141 -18.48 -2.53 18.69
C LEU A 141 -18.77 -1.47 19.77
N ALA A 142 -19.71 -0.55 19.51
CA ALA A 142 -20.09 0.47 20.47
C ALA A 142 -20.67 -0.15 21.74
N ASP A 143 -21.52 -1.16 21.60
CA ASP A 143 -22.09 -1.91 22.73
C ASP A 143 -21.01 -2.64 23.54
N TYR A 144 -20.08 -3.31 22.83
CA TYR A 144 -18.95 -3.99 23.45
C TYR A 144 -18.08 -3.05 24.27
N LEU A 145 -17.75 -1.88 23.74
CA LEU A 145 -16.94 -0.86 24.43
C LEU A 145 -17.68 -0.17 25.58
N SER A 146 -19.00 -0.17 25.57
CA SER A 146 -19.86 0.45 26.61
C SER A 146 -20.10 -0.49 27.78
N THR A 147 -19.80 -1.78 27.67
CA THR A 147 -19.99 -2.77 28.71
C THR A 147 -18.81 -2.72 29.68
N PRO A 148 -19.02 -2.41 30.98
CA PRO A 148 -17.93 -2.46 31.96
C PRO A 148 -17.33 -3.87 32.05
N ALA A 149 -16.00 -3.95 32.15
CA ALA A 149 -15.29 -5.20 32.36
C ALA A 149 -15.52 -5.81 33.73
#